data_cb4c3284f8920c6408893b42e1dc11fd
#
_entry.id   cb4c3284f8920c6408893b42e1dc11fd
#
_cell.length_a   1.000
_cell.length_b   1.000
_cell.length_c   1.000
_cell.angle_alpha   90.00
_cell.angle_beta   90.00
_cell.angle_gamma   90.00
#
_symmetry.space_group_name_H-M   'P 1'
#
loop_
_entity.id
_entity.type
_entity.pdbx_description
1 polymer ?
#
loop_
_entity_poly.entity_id
_entity_poly.type
_entity_poly.pdbx_seq_one_letter_code
_entity_poly.pdbx_strand_id
1 'polypeptide(L)'
;LWERNCFRWCDENPKVQSWSSEEVVVPYFYEVDKRYHRYFLDLKITFKEGKTLLVEIKPDKETKPPRKGNKKSKRFISEAATYVKNMNKWDAANEFAKDNGYEFQIWTEKTLDAMGILPKQIKPLKPFKR
;
A
#
# COMPACT_ATOMS: atom_id res chain seq x y z
N LEU A 1 -10.56 -6.47 -0.72
CA LEU A 1 -11.71 -5.63 -0.47
C LEU A 1 -11.38 -4.15 -0.55
N TRP A 2 -10.32 -3.72 0.07
CA TRP A 2 -9.88 -2.34 -0.04
C TRP A 2 -9.47 -2.02 -1.49
N GLU A 3 -8.83 -2.96 -2.16
CA GLU A 3 -8.42 -2.76 -3.54
C GLU A 3 -9.62 -2.52 -4.44
N ARG A 4 -10.66 -3.30 -4.27
CA ARG A 4 -11.89 -3.15 -5.05
C ARG A 4 -12.50 -1.76 -4.84
N ASN A 5 -12.49 -1.28 -3.59
CA ASN A 5 -13.01 0.04 -3.28
C ASN A 5 -12.18 1.15 -3.94
N CYS A 6 -10.87 0.94 -4.01
CA CYS A 6 -9.97 1.88 -4.68
C CYS A 6 -10.22 1.88 -6.20
N PHE A 7 -10.45 0.71 -6.78
CA PHE A 7 -10.73 0.61 -8.22
C PHE A 7 -12.01 1.35 -8.56
N ARG A 8 -13.04 1.19 -7.71
CA ARG A 8 -14.30 1.90 -7.89
C ARG A 8 -14.10 3.41 -7.78
N TRP A 9 -13.33 3.84 -6.80
CA TRP A 9 -13.02 5.26 -6.63
C TRP A 9 -12.35 5.81 -7.89
N CYS A 10 -11.42 5.07 -8.48
CA CYS A 10 -10.75 5.49 -9.71
C CYS A 10 -11.75 5.61 -10.86
N ASP A 11 -12.67 4.65 -10.98
CA ASP A 11 -13.67 4.66 -12.05
C ASP A 11 -14.66 5.80 -11.91
N GLU A 12 -14.99 6.15 -10.68
CA GLU A 12 -15.97 7.18 -10.39
C GLU A 12 -15.40 8.60 -10.29
N ASN A 13 -14.08 8.71 -10.23
CA ASN A 13 -13.45 10.03 -10.08
C ASN A 13 -13.18 10.67 -11.44
N PRO A 14 -13.84 11.80 -11.74
CA PRO A 14 -13.69 12.44 -13.04
C PRO A 14 -12.29 12.99 -13.30
N LYS A 15 -11.44 13.09 -12.29
CA LYS A 15 -10.09 13.58 -12.45
C LYS A 15 -9.12 12.47 -12.86
N VAL A 16 -9.54 11.21 -12.79
CA VAL A 16 -8.71 10.07 -13.17
C VAL A 16 -8.86 9.82 -14.65
N GLN A 17 -7.73 9.83 -15.36
CA GLN A 17 -7.72 9.56 -16.79
C GLN A 17 -7.69 8.05 -17.04
N SER A 18 -6.85 7.33 -16.32
CA SER A 18 -6.72 5.88 -16.45
C SER A 18 -6.10 5.29 -15.18
N TRP A 19 -6.30 4.01 -14.97
CA TRP A 19 -5.68 3.30 -13.86
C TRP A 19 -5.45 1.84 -14.25
N SER A 20 -4.50 1.21 -13.58
CA SER A 20 -4.23 -0.22 -13.76
C SER A 20 -3.81 -0.84 -12.44
N SER A 21 -4.03 -2.14 -12.31
CA SER A 21 -3.66 -2.89 -11.12
C SER A 21 -2.64 -3.96 -11.48
N GLU A 22 -1.62 -4.07 -10.65
CA GLU A 22 -0.56 -5.06 -10.80
C GLU A 22 0.14 -5.13 -12.16
N GLU A 23 0.12 -4.03 -12.90
CA GLU A 23 0.82 -3.95 -14.17
C GLU A 23 2.24 -3.44 -14.03
N VAL A 24 2.49 -2.56 -13.07
CA VAL A 24 3.82 -2.00 -12.88
C VAL A 24 4.62 -2.93 -12.00
N VAL A 25 5.74 -3.39 -12.54
CA VAL A 25 6.62 -4.31 -11.83
C VAL A 25 7.94 -3.60 -11.56
N VAL A 26 8.33 -3.56 -10.27
CA VAL A 26 9.56 -2.90 -9.86
C VAL A 26 10.50 -3.96 -9.28
N PRO A 27 11.70 -4.12 -9.81
CA PRO A 27 12.64 -5.04 -9.21
C PRO A 27 13.18 -4.42 -7.92
N TYR A 28 13.27 -5.21 -6.86
CA TYR A 28 13.86 -4.74 -5.63
C TYR A 28 14.82 -5.78 -5.07
N PHE A 29 15.84 -5.31 -4.37
CA PHE A 29 16.81 -6.20 -3.74
C PHE A 29 16.34 -6.49 -2.32
N TYR A 30 16.12 -7.78 -2.00
CA TYR A 30 15.71 -8.16 -0.66
C TYR A 30 16.97 -8.52 0.14
N GLU A 31 17.24 -7.70 1.14
CA GLU A 31 18.46 -7.84 1.94
C GLU A 31 18.60 -9.17 2.67
N VAL A 32 17.51 -9.79 3.02
CA VAL A 32 17.53 -11.02 3.80
C VAL A 32 18.05 -12.21 3.00
N ASP A 33 17.57 -12.39 1.76
CA ASP A 33 18.02 -13.50 0.92
C ASP A 33 19.07 -13.09 -0.11
N LYS A 34 19.43 -11.81 -0.16
CA LYS A 34 20.42 -11.27 -1.08
C LYS A 34 20.08 -11.49 -2.56
N ARG A 35 18.80 -11.44 -2.88
CA ARG A 35 18.33 -11.64 -4.25
C ARG A 35 17.42 -10.52 -4.69
N TYR A 36 17.32 -10.37 -6.02
CA TYR A 36 16.33 -9.46 -6.60
C TYR A 36 15.00 -10.20 -6.74
N HIS A 37 13.92 -9.49 -6.43
CA HIS A 37 12.56 -9.99 -6.54
C HIS A 37 11.75 -9.00 -7.35
N ARG A 38 10.56 -9.40 -7.79
CA ARG A 38 9.65 -8.53 -8.50
C ARG A 38 8.55 -8.04 -7.56
N TYR A 39 8.34 -6.74 -7.56
CA TYR A 39 7.31 -6.12 -6.76
C TYR A 39 6.22 -5.60 -7.70
N PHE A 40 5.03 -6.17 -7.57
CA PHE A 40 3.88 -5.76 -8.37
C PHE A 40 3.12 -4.70 -7.58
N LEU A 41 3.07 -3.49 -8.11
CA LEU A 41 2.37 -2.40 -7.44
C LEU A 41 0.87 -2.62 -7.51
N ASP A 42 0.19 -2.33 -6.41
CA ASP A 42 -1.25 -2.56 -6.34
C ASP A 42 -2.01 -1.71 -7.36
N LEU A 43 -1.57 -0.48 -7.56
CA LEU A 43 -2.34 0.45 -8.38
C LEU A 43 -1.44 1.51 -9.03
N LYS A 44 -1.73 1.83 -10.27
CA LYS A 44 -1.13 2.96 -10.97
C LYS A 44 -2.28 3.84 -11.42
N ILE A 45 -2.27 5.11 -11.04
CA ILE A 45 -3.33 6.06 -11.39
C ILE A 45 -2.75 7.22 -12.15
N THR A 46 -3.27 7.49 -13.34
CA THR A 46 -2.89 8.66 -14.13
C THR A 46 -4.05 9.64 -14.10
N PHE A 47 -3.77 10.85 -13.64
CA PHE A 47 -4.77 11.90 -13.56
C PHE A 47 -4.77 12.75 -14.83
N LYS A 48 -5.92 13.34 -15.15
CA LYS A 48 -6.06 14.16 -16.35
C LYS A 48 -5.12 15.36 -16.37
N GLU A 49 -4.69 15.82 -15.20
CA GLU A 49 -3.73 16.92 -15.10
C GLU A 49 -2.31 16.49 -15.44
N GLY A 50 -2.09 15.21 -15.64
CA GLY A 50 -0.77 14.69 -16.02
C GLY A 50 0.00 14.00 -14.91
N LYS A 51 -0.49 14.05 -13.67
CA LYS A 51 0.20 13.42 -12.55
C LYS A 51 -0.07 11.92 -12.54
N THR A 52 0.95 11.13 -12.25
CA THR A 52 0.80 9.68 -12.11
C THR A 52 1.24 9.24 -10.73
N LEU A 53 0.39 8.45 -10.06
CA LEU A 53 0.69 7.88 -8.76
C LEU A 53 0.89 6.39 -8.87
N LEU A 54 1.86 5.89 -8.14
CA LEU A 54 2.03 4.46 -7.90
C LEU A 54 1.61 4.24 -6.46
N VAL A 55 0.69 3.32 -6.24
CA VAL A 55 0.08 3.15 -4.92
C VAL A 55 0.21 1.73 -4.40
N GLU A 56 0.59 1.62 -3.15
CA GLU A 56 0.57 0.38 -2.39
C GLU A 56 -0.53 0.52 -1.35
N ILE A 57 -1.42 -0.45 -1.26
CA ILE A 57 -2.50 -0.45 -0.28
C ILE A 57 -2.09 -1.39 0.85
N LYS A 58 -1.97 -0.87 2.06
CA LYS A 58 -1.41 -1.62 3.19
C LYS A 58 -2.00 -1.15 4.51
N PRO A 59 -2.35 -2.06 5.42
CA PRO A 59 -2.79 -1.64 6.75
C PRO A 59 -1.71 -0.83 7.45
N ASP A 60 -2.11 0.20 8.16
CA ASP A 60 -1.17 1.11 8.83
C ASP A 60 -0.22 0.35 9.77
N LYS A 61 -0.72 -0.63 10.48
CA LYS A 61 0.12 -1.41 11.39
C LYS A 61 1.27 -2.13 10.69
N GLU A 62 1.09 -2.44 9.40
CA GLU A 62 2.13 -3.13 8.61
C GLU A 62 3.16 -2.17 8.03
N THR A 63 2.97 -0.87 8.19
CA THR A 63 3.95 0.12 7.77
C THR A 63 4.95 0.44 8.89
N LYS A 64 4.77 -0.18 10.06
CA LYS A 64 5.59 0.06 11.24
C LYS A 64 6.36 -1.19 11.63
N PRO A 65 7.48 -1.04 12.33
CA PRO A 65 8.25 -2.20 12.76
C PRO A 65 7.40 -3.04 13.73
N PRO A 66 7.68 -4.35 13.84
CA PRO A 66 6.94 -5.19 14.75
C PRO A 66 7.13 -4.75 16.18
N ARG A 67 6.10 -4.96 17.00
CA ARG A 67 6.17 -4.56 18.40
C ARG A 67 7.25 -5.33 19.13
N LYS A 68 7.91 -4.65 20.05
CA LYS A 68 8.87 -5.29 20.91
C LYS A 68 8.13 -6.29 21.79
N GLY A 69 8.31 -7.55 21.52
CA GLY A 69 7.80 -8.61 22.33
C GLY A 69 8.97 -9.54 22.60
N ASN A 70 8.72 -10.83 22.57
CA ASN A 70 9.78 -11.81 22.69
C ASN A 70 10.54 -11.83 21.37
N LYS A 71 11.70 -11.18 21.34
CA LYS A 71 12.50 -11.07 20.12
C LYS A 71 13.02 -12.39 19.58
N LYS A 72 12.89 -13.47 20.37
CA LYS A 72 13.36 -14.78 19.94
C LYS A 72 12.21 -15.61 19.38
N SER A 73 10.98 -15.12 19.43
CA SER A 73 9.86 -15.90 18.91
C SER A 73 9.91 -15.96 17.38
N LYS A 74 9.43 -17.07 16.84
CA LYS A 74 9.36 -17.25 15.39
C LYS A 74 8.47 -16.19 14.77
N ARG A 75 7.42 -15.79 15.48
CA ARG A 75 6.49 -14.77 15.02
C ARG A 75 7.20 -13.43 14.86
N PHE A 76 7.98 -13.03 15.87
CA PHE A 76 8.71 -11.76 15.79
C PHE A 76 9.72 -11.78 14.64
N ILE A 77 10.47 -12.87 14.50
CA ILE A 77 11.46 -12.99 13.42
C ILE A 77 10.79 -12.89 12.06
N SER A 78 9.65 -13.55 11.89
CA SER A 78 8.89 -13.52 10.65
C SER A 78 8.36 -12.12 10.35
N GLU A 79 7.81 -11.43 11.35
CA GLU A 79 7.30 -10.09 11.18
C GLU A 79 8.42 -9.09 10.88
N ALA A 80 9.58 -9.28 11.52
CA ALA A 80 10.74 -8.42 11.26
C ALA A 80 11.24 -8.58 9.83
N ALA A 81 11.30 -9.83 9.34
CA ALA A 81 11.71 -10.10 7.96
C ALA A 81 10.72 -9.48 6.96
N THR A 82 9.42 -9.58 7.24
CA THR A 82 8.40 -8.98 6.40
C THR A 82 8.53 -7.47 6.38
N TYR A 83 8.82 -6.88 7.53
CA TYR A 83 9.00 -5.43 7.62
C TYR A 83 10.19 -4.98 6.75
N VAL A 84 11.32 -5.69 6.83
CA VAL A 84 12.50 -5.38 6.01
C VAL A 84 12.16 -5.52 4.53
N LYS A 85 11.44 -6.58 4.17
CA LYS A 85 11.01 -6.80 2.79
C LYS A 85 10.18 -5.61 2.28
N ASN A 86 9.24 -5.16 3.10
CA ASN A 86 8.39 -4.03 2.73
C ASN A 86 9.22 -2.74 2.57
N MET A 87 10.18 -2.50 3.46
CA MET A 87 11.05 -1.33 3.33
C MET A 87 11.85 -1.38 2.03
N ASN A 88 12.40 -2.55 1.69
CA ASN A 88 13.14 -2.72 0.44
C ASN A 88 12.26 -2.49 -0.78
N LYS A 89 11.01 -3.00 -0.75
CA LYS A 89 10.05 -2.80 -1.84
C LYS A 89 9.73 -1.31 -2.01
N TRP A 90 9.44 -0.64 -0.92
CA TRP A 90 8.99 0.74 -0.98
C TRP A 90 10.09 1.71 -1.35
N ASP A 91 11.32 1.43 -0.92
CA ASP A 91 12.48 2.22 -1.35
C ASP A 91 12.67 2.09 -2.86
N ALA A 92 12.58 0.85 -3.38
CA ALA A 92 12.70 0.60 -4.82
C ALA A 92 11.57 1.27 -5.60
N ALA A 93 10.34 1.21 -5.09
CA ALA A 93 9.19 1.84 -5.73
C ALA A 93 9.34 3.36 -5.77
N ASN A 94 9.87 3.94 -4.69
CA ASN A 94 10.07 5.38 -4.61
C ASN A 94 11.13 5.84 -5.62
N GLU A 95 12.22 5.08 -5.77
CA GLU A 95 13.26 5.40 -6.75
C GLU A 95 12.71 5.25 -8.17
N PHE A 96 11.96 4.18 -8.42
CA PHE A 96 11.35 3.95 -9.72
C PHE A 96 10.39 5.10 -10.07
N ALA A 97 9.60 5.54 -9.10
CA ALA A 97 8.67 6.64 -9.30
C ALA A 97 9.42 7.92 -9.67
N LYS A 98 10.49 8.23 -8.95
CA LYS A 98 11.30 9.42 -9.25
C LYS A 98 11.88 9.35 -10.65
N ASP A 99 12.40 8.20 -11.04
CA ASP A 99 13.02 8.03 -12.36
C ASP A 99 12.03 8.21 -13.49
N ASN A 100 10.74 7.97 -13.23
CA ASN A 100 9.70 8.07 -14.24
C ASN A 100 8.84 9.34 -14.13
N GLY A 101 9.17 10.22 -13.20
CA GLY A 101 8.38 11.43 -12.97
C GLY A 101 7.03 11.14 -12.31
N TYR A 102 6.93 10.03 -11.59
CA TYR A 102 5.74 9.62 -10.86
C TYR A 102 5.92 9.92 -9.37
N GLU A 103 4.87 9.67 -8.59
CA GLU A 103 4.93 9.78 -7.15
C GLU A 103 4.48 8.45 -6.55
N PHE A 104 5.20 7.93 -5.57
CA PHE A 104 4.83 6.70 -4.88
C PHE A 104 4.14 7.05 -3.57
N GLN A 105 3.02 6.40 -3.28
CA GLN A 105 2.28 6.61 -2.04
C GLN A 105 1.84 5.27 -1.46
N ILE A 106 1.80 5.19 -0.13
CA ILE A 106 1.24 4.06 0.57
C ILE A 106 -0.11 4.53 1.12
N TRP A 107 -1.17 3.84 0.74
CA TRP A 107 -2.52 4.16 1.21
C TRP A 107 -2.91 3.16 2.30
N THR A 108 -3.14 3.68 3.50
CA THR A 108 -3.57 2.88 4.63
C THR A 108 -5.07 3.09 4.82
N GLU A 109 -5.68 2.41 5.80
CA GLU A 109 -7.08 2.63 6.11
C GLU A 109 -7.35 4.09 6.45
N LYS A 110 -6.36 4.78 7.03
CA LYS A 110 -6.50 6.20 7.37
C LYS A 110 -6.60 7.05 6.12
N THR A 111 -5.78 6.73 5.12
CA THR A 111 -5.80 7.42 3.84
C THR A 111 -7.14 7.19 3.14
N LEU A 112 -7.56 5.92 3.09
CA LEU A 112 -8.79 5.53 2.40
C LEU A 112 -10.01 6.17 3.07
N ASP A 113 -10.00 6.22 4.40
CA ASP A 113 -11.07 6.84 5.15
C ASP A 113 -11.12 8.34 4.87
N ALA A 114 -9.99 9.00 4.89
CA ALA A 114 -9.89 10.43 4.62
C ALA A 114 -10.34 10.79 3.19
N MET A 115 -10.14 9.88 2.24
CA MET A 115 -10.55 10.08 0.86
C MET A 115 -12.00 9.66 0.59
N GLY A 116 -12.66 9.11 1.60
CA GLY A 116 -14.04 8.64 1.45
C GLY A 116 -14.16 7.33 0.67
N ILE A 117 -13.06 6.59 0.53
CA ILE A 117 -13.04 5.35 -0.24
C ILE A 117 -13.65 4.18 0.55
N LEU A 118 -13.37 4.13 1.85
CA LEU A 118 -13.97 3.09 2.69
C LEU A 118 -15.37 3.52 3.08
N PRO A 119 -16.30 2.58 3.14
CA PRO A 119 -17.63 2.92 3.61
C PRO A 119 -17.48 3.41 5.05
N LYS A 120 -18.20 4.44 5.39
CA LYS A 120 -18.23 4.94 6.74
C LYS A 120 -18.59 3.75 7.61
N GLN A 121 -17.70 3.40 8.51
CA GLN A 121 -18.05 2.40 9.48
C GLN A 121 -19.18 2.95 10.28
N ILE A 122 -20.32 2.42 10.04
CA ILE A 122 -21.41 2.60 10.93
C ILE A 122 -20.95 1.86 12.16
N LYS A 123 -20.53 2.60 13.14
CA LYS A 123 -20.23 2.00 14.40
C LYS A 123 -21.46 1.26 14.81
N PRO A 124 -21.34 0.00 15.12
CA PRO A 124 -22.47 -0.77 15.53
C PRO A 124 -23.03 0.00 16.68
N LEU A 125 -24.27 0.20 16.64
CA LEU A 125 -24.95 0.88 17.65
C LEU A 125 -24.63 0.18 18.90
N LYS A 126 -24.07 0.90 19.79
CA LYS A 126 -23.81 0.35 21.03
C LYS A 126 -24.93 -0.29 21.69
N PRO A 127 -25.96 -0.20 21.37
CA PRO A 127 -27.06 -0.77 21.93
C PRO A 127 -27.00 -2.09 22.26
N PHE A 128 -26.20 -2.61 21.66
CA PHE A 128 -26.14 -3.91 21.91
C PHE A 128 -25.42 -4.14 23.14
N LYS A 129 -25.09 -3.17 23.82
CA LYS A 129 -24.76 -3.37 25.09
C LYS A 129 -25.96 -3.86 25.72
N ARG A 130 -26.02 -5.01 26.03
CA ARG A 130 -27.14 -5.50 26.77
C ARG A 130 -26.78 -5.72 28.16
#